data_6f5b5ea92f1f1e96cf165ec08f15b127
#
_entry.id   6f5b5ea92f1f1e96cf165ec08f15b127
#
_cell.length_a   1.000
_cell.length_b   1.000
_cell.length_c   1.000
_cell.angle_alpha   90.00
_cell.angle_beta   90.00
_cell.angle_gamma   90.00
#
_symmetry.space_group_name_H-M   'P 1'
#
loop_
_entity.id
_entity.type
_entity.pdbx_description
1 polymer ?
#
loop_
_entity_poly.entity_id
_entity_poly.type
_entity_poly.pdbx_seq_one_letter_code
_entity_poly.pdbx_strand_id
1 'polypeptide(L)'
;DKFSPALTGETVRREFDLGDGPVIAHVSRLDPETVYTARQLVELAPALCRDYPGLHILIVGGGGAFEPLKAQAEEVNRKLGRPCVILTGPRTDVNQLVAACGLFVGVSRAALEAMAACKPVVLSGAQGHTGLFTPDLLDKAVDTNFCCRTDPVATQEQLRNDVRTALALSPGKKEELGEYGRSVVQKLYSVHRMAADCLSVYDQVRRRRFRVVMSGYYGFANAGDDAILESIQQAIHEASDDVSVTVLSNDPDLTRRQYGLNAVPRFQVRKVFSALRH
;
A
#
# COMPACT_ATOMS: atom_id res chain seq x y z
N ASP A 1 8.94 -1.67 16.37
CA ASP A 1 7.90 -1.07 15.49
C ASP A 1 7.82 0.43 15.72
N LYS A 2 7.89 1.22 14.64
CA LYS A 2 7.83 2.70 14.72
C LYS A 2 6.45 3.18 15.19
N PHE A 3 5.37 2.53 14.74
CA PHE A 3 3.99 2.77 15.18
C PHE A 3 3.55 1.62 16.09
N SER A 4 3.33 1.91 17.34
CA SER A 4 3.08 0.90 18.38
C SER A 4 2.07 1.41 19.40
N PRO A 5 1.17 0.56 19.91
CA PRO A 5 0.29 0.91 21.02
C PRO A 5 1.02 1.22 22.32
N ALA A 6 2.31 0.84 22.45
CA ALA A 6 3.13 1.17 23.61
C ALA A 6 3.53 2.65 23.68
N LEU A 7 3.36 3.43 22.58
CA LEU A 7 3.62 4.87 22.59
C LEU A 7 2.42 5.60 23.21
N THR A 8 2.68 6.47 24.16
CA THR A 8 1.61 7.20 24.88
C THR A 8 1.23 8.53 24.21
N GLY A 9 2.14 9.11 23.41
CA GLY A 9 1.95 10.44 22.80
C GLY A 9 1.96 11.59 23.79
N GLU A 10 2.39 11.39 25.04
CA GLU A 10 2.41 12.42 26.08
C GLU A 10 3.24 13.65 25.71
N THR A 11 4.35 13.47 25.01
CA THR A 11 5.20 14.57 24.54
C THR A 11 4.40 15.52 23.65
N VAL A 12 3.62 14.96 22.71
CA VAL A 12 2.76 15.73 21.81
C VAL A 12 1.61 16.38 22.59
N ARG A 13 1.00 15.65 23.55
CA ARG A 13 -0.08 16.22 24.38
C ARG A 13 0.39 17.43 25.17
N ARG A 14 1.60 17.40 25.69
CA ARG A 14 2.22 18.55 26.40
C ARG A 14 2.62 19.67 25.44
N GLU A 15 3.22 19.33 24.28
CA GLU A 15 3.64 20.32 23.27
C GLU A 15 2.49 21.21 22.81
N PHE A 16 1.31 20.61 22.61
CA PHE A 16 0.13 21.30 22.06
C PHE A 16 -0.95 21.62 23.11
N ASP A 17 -0.69 21.40 24.38
CA ASP A 17 -1.63 21.62 25.49
C ASP A 17 -3.01 20.97 25.24
N LEU A 18 -3.01 19.68 24.86
CA LEU A 18 -4.22 18.97 24.44
C LEU A 18 -5.12 18.53 25.61
N GLY A 19 -4.65 18.61 26.85
CA GLY A 19 -5.38 18.16 28.03
C GLY A 19 -5.84 16.69 27.92
N ASP A 20 -6.93 16.35 28.61
CA ASP A 20 -7.51 14.98 28.63
C ASP A 20 -8.62 14.80 27.60
N GLY A 21 -8.97 15.84 26.85
CA GLY A 21 -10.02 15.81 25.85
C GLY A 21 -9.74 14.86 24.67
N PRO A 22 -10.79 14.56 23.88
CA PRO A 22 -10.63 13.76 22.68
C PRO A 22 -9.69 14.44 21.66
N VAL A 23 -8.86 13.66 21.01
CA VAL A 23 -7.96 14.14 19.95
C VAL A 23 -8.22 13.37 18.66
N ILE A 24 -8.52 14.11 17.60
CA ILE A 24 -8.58 13.58 16.23
C ILE A 24 -7.26 13.92 15.54
N ALA A 25 -6.63 12.96 14.87
CA ALA A 25 -5.47 13.23 14.03
C ALA A 25 -5.79 12.99 12.55
N HIS A 26 -5.24 13.84 11.70
CA HIS A 26 -5.20 13.71 10.25
C HIS A 26 -3.79 13.94 9.76
N VAL A 27 -3.28 13.06 8.91
CA VAL A 27 -1.94 13.15 8.35
C VAL A 27 -2.03 13.05 6.84
N SER A 28 -1.64 14.11 6.13
CA SER A 28 -1.63 14.11 4.66
C SER A 28 -0.67 15.17 4.11
N ARG A 29 -0.36 15.07 2.81
CA ARG A 29 0.12 16.24 2.10
C ARG A 29 -1.03 17.24 1.98
N LEU A 30 -0.74 18.50 2.21
CA LEU A 30 -1.72 19.59 2.13
C LEU A 30 -1.58 20.34 0.80
N ASP A 31 -1.66 19.59 -0.30
CA ASP A 31 -1.72 20.15 -1.65
C ASP A 31 -3.17 20.32 -2.09
N PRO A 32 -3.46 21.16 -3.11
CA PRO A 32 -4.83 21.41 -3.58
C PRO A 32 -5.65 20.15 -3.84
N GLU A 33 -5.01 19.09 -4.35
CA GLU A 33 -5.66 17.81 -4.71
C GLU A 33 -5.90 16.89 -3.50
N THR A 34 -5.20 17.11 -2.38
CA THR A 34 -5.26 16.20 -1.22
C THR A 34 -5.79 16.84 0.06
N VAL A 35 -5.94 18.16 0.11
CA VAL A 35 -6.34 18.95 1.29
C VAL A 35 -7.82 18.79 1.68
N TYR A 36 -8.62 18.12 0.86
CA TYR A 36 -10.09 18.08 0.98
C TYR A 36 -10.57 17.67 2.38
N THR A 37 -10.12 16.52 2.88
CA THR A 37 -10.53 16.00 4.19
C THR A 37 -10.02 16.89 5.34
N ALA A 38 -8.81 17.42 5.23
CA ALA A 38 -8.28 18.36 6.22
C ALA A 38 -9.17 19.62 6.32
N ARG A 39 -9.60 20.17 5.18
CA ARG A 39 -10.51 21.31 5.13
C ARG A 39 -11.87 21.00 5.76
N GLN A 40 -12.44 19.83 5.43
CA GLN A 40 -13.69 19.39 6.04
C GLN A 40 -13.58 19.29 7.57
N LEU A 41 -12.47 18.78 8.11
CA LEU A 41 -12.24 18.71 9.55
C LEU A 41 -12.15 20.10 10.19
N VAL A 42 -11.51 21.08 9.53
CA VAL A 42 -11.49 22.47 10.00
C VAL A 42 -12.90 23.05 10.04
N GLU A 43 -13.70 22.83 9.00
CA GLU A 43 -15.08 23.32 8.88
C GLU A 43 -16.02 22.64 9.90
N LEU A 44 -15.78 21.38 10.25
CA LEU A 44 -16.55 20.62 11.24
C LEU A 44 -16.18 20.97 12.70
N ALA A 45 -15.01 21.56 12.94
CA ALA A 45 -14.50 21.81 14.27
C ALA A 45 -15.49 22.57 15.19
N PRO A 46 -16.22 23.63 14.76
CA PRO A 46 -17.19 24.31 15.63
C PRO A 46 -18.32 23.40 16.14
N ALA A 47 -18.81 22.50 15.27
CA ALA A 47 -19.87 21.56 15.63
C ALA A 47 -19.34 20.46 16.56
N LEU A 48 -18.16 19.91 16.23
CA LEU A 48 -17.52 18.85 17.03
C LEU A 48 -17.09 19.36 18.41
N CYS A 49 -16.54 20.58 18.49
CA CYS A 49 -16.16 21.17 19.78
C CYS A 49 -17.34 21.52 20.69
N ARG A 50 -18.53 21.75 20.13
CA ARG A 50 -19.76 21.92 20.89
C ARG A 50 -20.22 20.59 21.48
N ASP A 51 -20.17 19.52 20.67
CA ASP A 51 -20.62 18.19 21.07
C ASP A 51 -19.61 17.50 22.01
N TYR A 52 -18.32 17.81 21.89
CA TYR A 52 -17.22 17.22 22.66
C TYR A 52 -16.34 18.32 23.28
N PRO A 53 -16.63 18.80 24.49
CA PRO A 53 -15.80 19.78 25.19
C PRO A 53 -14.35 19.29 25.32
N GLY A 54 -13.38 20.16 25.07
CA GLY A 54 -11.96 19.79 25.13
C GLY A 54 -11.43 19.05 23.89
N LEU A 55 -12.25 18.84 22.84
CA LEU A 55 -11.78 18.23 21.61
C LEU A 55 -10.68 19.06 20.93
N HIS A 56 -9.65 18.37 20.42
CA HIS A 56 -8.63 18.93 19.54
C HIS A 56 -8.54 18.15 18.22
N ILE A 57 -8.22 18.85 17.15
CA ILE A 57 -7.99 18.27 15.81
C ILE A 57 -6.56 18.62 15.39
N LEU A 58 -5.69 17.61 15.31
CA LEU A 58 -4.32 17.74 14.83
C LEU A 58 -4.26 17.45 13.34
N ILE A 59 -3.87 18.43 12.54
CA ILE A 59 -3.64 18.29 11.10
C ILE A 59 -2.14 18.36 10.84
N VAL A 60 -1.58 17.25 10.41
CA VAL A 60 -0.14 17.05 10.24
C VAL A 60 0.21 17.00 8.77
N GLY A 61 1.14 17.83 8.34
CA GLY A 61 1.65 17.86 6.98
C GLY A 61 1.90 19.26 6.46
N GLY A 62 2.40 19.33 5.25
CA GLY A 62 2.67 20.55 4.52
C GLY A 62 2.32 20.39 3.05
N GLY A 63 2.36 21.48 2.30
CA GLY A 63 2.05 21.53 0.88
C GLY A 63 1.53 22.89 0.47
N GLY A 64 1.17 23.05 -0.80
CA GLY A 64 0.75 24.31 -1.37
C GLY A 64 -0.53 24.92 -0.79
N ALA A 65 -1.37 24.10 -0.13
CA ALA A 65 -2.59 24.56 0.54
C ALA A 65 -2.42 24.77 2.05
N PHE A 66 -1.20 24.63 2.61
CA PHE A 66 -0.96 24.74 4.05
C PHE A 66 -1.34 26.13 4.60
N GLU A 67 -0.80 27.21 4.04
CA GLU A 67 -1.05 28.57 4.55
C GLU A 67 -2.54 28.97 4.45
N PRO A 68 -3.26 28.73 3.34
CA PRO A 68 -4.71 28.98 3.29
C PRO A 68 -5.50 28.20 4.35
N LEU A 69 -5.16 26.91 4.55
CA LEU A 69 -5.83 26.07 5.54
C LEU A 69 -5.54 26.54 6.97
N LYS A 70 -4.30 26.96 7.23
CA LYS A 70 -3.89 27.52 8.53
C LYS A 70 -4.68 28.79 8.86
N ALA A 71 -4.80 29.71 7.93
CA ALA A 71 -5.61 30.92 8.12
C ALA A 71 -7.08 30.59 8.43
N GLN A 72 -7.65 29.58 7.75
CA GLN A 72 -9.01 29.10 8.03
C GLN A 72 -9.13 28.52 9.44
N ALA A 73 -8.15 27.70 9.87
CA ALA A 73 -8.13 27.11 11.20
C ALA A 73 -7.97 28.16 12.31
N GLU A 74 -7.13 29.18 12.10
CA GLU A 74 -6.96 30.30 13.02
C GLU A 74 -8.25 31.10 13.19
N GLU A 75 -8.98 31.34 12.11
CA GLU A 75 -10.29 31.99 12.17
C GLU A 75 -11.33 31.16 12.94
N VAL A 76 -11.34 29.84 12.74
CA VAL A 76 -12.20 28.92 13.50
C VAL A 76 -11.82 28.96 14.97
N ASN A 77 -10.55 28.87 15.31
CA ASN A 77 -10.04 28.91 16.68
C ASN A 77 -10.39 30.23 17.39
N ARG A 78 -10.26 31.36 16.66
CA ARG A 78 -10.65 32.69 17.18
C ARG A 78 -12.13 32.75 17.52
N LYS A 79 -13.01 32.19 16.69
CA LYS A 79 -14.46 32.12 16.95
C LYS A 79 -14.79 31.20 18.13
N LEU A 80 -14.00 30.14 18.34
CA LEU A 80 -14.17 29.20 19.46
C LEU A 80 -13.55 29.69 20.78
N GLY A 81 -12.70 30.75 20.72
CA GLY A 81 -11.99 31.28 21.87
C GLY A 81 -10.90 30.34 22.42
N ARG A 82 -10.50 29.32 21.65
CA ARG A 82 -9.45 28.35 22.02
C ARG A 82 -8.82 27.66 20.81
N PRO A 83 -7.60 27.12 20.91
CA PRO A 83 -6.92 26.37 19.84
C PRO A 83 -7.52 24.96 19.72
N CYS A 84 -8.66 24.83 19.02
CA CYS A 84 -9.27 23.52 18.76
C CYS A 84 -8.61 22.81 17.57
N VAL A 85 -8.29 23.54 16.49
CA VAL A 85 -7.63 23.00 15.31
C VAL A 85 -6.18 23.44 15.27
N ILE A 86 -5.29 22.47 15.20
CA ILE A 86 -3.84 22.69 15.25
C ILE A 86 -3.21 22.13 13.98
N LEU A 87 -2.66 23.01 13.13
CA LEU A 87 -1.83 22.62 12.00
C LEU A 87 -0.37 22.59 12.46
N THR A 88 0.22 21.41 12.48
CA THR A 88 1.59 21.22 12.99
C THR A 88 2.68 21.53 11.97
N GLY A 89 2.34 21.63 10.68
CA GLY A 89 3.31 21.58 9.60
C GLY A 89 3.88 20.17 9.38
N PRO A 90 4.92 20.04 8.54
CA PRO A 90 5.61 18.77 8.32
C PRO A 90 6.30 18.29 9.60
N ARG A 91 6.15 17.01 9.94
CA ARG A 91 6.72 16.38 11.13
C ARG A 91 7.42 15.08 10.80
N THR A 92 8.47 14.72 11.54
CA THR A 92 9.18 13.42 11.43
C THR A 92 8.76 12.42 12.51
N ASP A 93 8.16 12.91 13.58
CA ASP A 93 7.65 12.17 14.74
C ASP A 93 6.15 11.86 14.64
N VAL A 94 5.67 11.57 13.43
CA VAL A 94 4.25 11.25 13.15
C VAL A 94 3.71 10.13 14.03
N ASN A 95 4.55 9.18 14.44
CA ASN A 95 4.18 8.12 15.36
C ASN A 95 3.77 8.64 16.75
N GLN A 96 4.39 9.69 17.25
CA GLN A 96 4.00 10.33 18.53
C GLN A 96 2.69 11.10 18.37
N LEU A 97 2.49 11.78 17.24
CA LEU A 97 1.24 12.48 16.92
C LEU A 97 0.06 11.51 16.83
N VAL A 98 0.25 10.38 16.14
CA VAL A 98 -0.75 9.30 16.06
C VAL A 98 -0.98 8.67 17.45
N ALA A 99 0.07 8.47 18.25
CA ALA A 99 -0.08 7.93 19.60
C ALA A 99 -0.95 8.83 20.49
N ALA A 100 -0.85 10.16 20.35
CA ALA A 100 -1.62 11.14 21.12
C ALA A 100 -3.11 11.16 20.78
N CYS A 101 -3.54 10.66 19.60
CA CYS A 101 -4.94 10.71 19.19
C CYS A 101 -5.76 9.52 19.70
N GLY A 102 -7.06 9.74 19.86
CA GLY A 102 -8.07 8.72 20.14
C GLY A 102 -8.85 8.28 18.90
N LEU A 103 -8.76 9.04 17.81
CA LEU A 103 -9.38 8.76 16.52
C LEU A 103 -8.49 9.28 15.40
N PHE A 104 -8.28 8.49 14.38
CA PHE A 104 -7.59 8.92 13.17
C PHE A 104 -8.60 9.08 12.02
N VAL A 105 -8.44 10.13 11.21
CA VAL A 105 -9.21 10.33 9.98
C VAL A 105 -8.24 10.46 8.83
N GLY A 106 -8.31 9.59 7.85
CA GLY A 106 -7.42 9.62 6.69
C GLY A 106 -7.42 8.34 5.89
N VAL A 107 -6.48 8.19 4.97
CA VAL A 107 -6.44 7.08 4.00
C VAL A 107 -5.03 6.55 3.79
N SER A 108 -4.92 5.42 3.08
CA SER A 108 -3.67 4.84 2.59
C SER A 108 -2.66 4.58 3.72
N ARG A 109 -1.38 4.87 3.47
CA ARG A 109 -0.30 4.59 4.43
C ARG A 109 -0.54 5.22 5.81
N ALA A 110 -1.03 6.45 5.87
CA ALA A 110 -1.29 7.12 7.14
C ALA A 110 -2.38 6.42 7.97
N ALA A 111 -3.43 5.88 7.31
CA ALA A 111 -4.43 5.06 7.97
C ALA A 111 -3.84 3.74 8.49
N LEU A 112 -3.00 3.06 7.69
CA LEU A 112 -2.30 1.83 8.11
C LEU A 112 -1.36 2.09 9.30
N GLU A 113 -0.67 3.23 9.33
CA GLU A 113 0.18 3.66 10.45
C GLU A 113 -0.64 3.88 11.74
N ALA A 114 -1.82 4.47 11.62
CA ALA A 114 -2.75 4.64 12.75
C ALA A 114 -3.31 3.30 13.23
N MET A 115 -3.71 2.41 12.32
CA MET A 115 -4.13 1.05 12.65
C MET A 115 -3.01 0.26 13.33
N ALA A 116 -1.74 0.41 12.89
CA ALA A 116 -0.59 -0.21 13.54
C ALA A 116 -0.41 0.26 15.00
N ALA A 117 -0.81 1.49 15.32
CA ALA A 117 -0.84 2.05 16.68
C ALA A 117 -2.16 1.76 17.44
N CYS A 118 -2.96 0.80 16.99
CA CYS A 118 -4.28 0.44 17.57
C CYS A 118 -5.27 1.61 17.66
N LYS A 119 -5.25 2.53 16.69
CA LYS A 119 -6.23 3.63 16.67
C LYS A 119 -7.43 3.25 15.81
N PRO A 120 -8.67 3.53 16.27
CA PRO A 120 -9.83 3.53 15.39
C PRO A 120 -9.62 4.51 14.23
N VAL A 121 -10.07 4.13 13.02
CA VAL A 121 -9.83 4.90 11.80
C VAL A 121 -11.14 5.17 11.08
N VAL A 122 -11.38 6.42 10.70
CA VAL A 122 -12.37 6.80 9.69
C VAL A 122 -11.63 6.96 8.36
N LEU A 123 -11.96 6.10 7.41
CA LEU A 123 -11.36 6.12 6.08
C LEU A 123 -12.02 7.20 5.23
N SER A 124 -11.34 8.33 5.09
CA SER A 124 -11.79 9.49 4.31
C SER A 124 -10.62 10.22 3.69
N GLY A 125 -10.70 10.47 2.40
CA GLY A 125 -9.66 11.15 1.62
C GLY A 125 -10.23 11.90 0.42
N ALA A 126 -9.37 12.57 -0.33
CA ALA A 126 -9.75 13.30 -1.54
C ALA A 126 -10.23 12.39 -2.69
N GLN A 127 -9.97 11.08 -2.61
CA GLN A 127 -10.36 10.11 -3.65
C GLN A 127 -11.62 9.32 -3.28
N GLY A 128 -12.10 9.42 -2.05
CA GLY A 128 -13.28 8.72 -1.61
C GLY A 128 -13.41 8.63 -0.08
N HIS A 129 -14.52 8.03 0.34
CA HIS A 129 -14.88 7.91 1.75
C HIS A 129 -15.61 6.58 1.99
N THR A 130 -15.06 5.76 2.87
CA THR A 130 -15.65 4.46 3.25
C THR A 130 -16.28 4.52 4.66
N GLY A 131 -15.88 5.49 5.49
CA GLY A 131 -16.41 5.67 6.85
C GLY A 131 -15.57 5.00 7.92
N LEU A 132 -16.16 4.73 9.09
CA LEU A 132 -15.48 4.06 10.20
C LEU A 132 -15.09 2.63 9.82
N PHE A 133 -13.78 2.33 9.87
CA PHE A 133 -13.25 1.04 9.49
C PHE A 133 -13.65 -0.05 10.49
N THR A 134 -14.36 -1.06 10.00
CA THR A 134 -14.88 -2.22 10.72
C THR A 134 -14.55 -3.51 9.94
N PRO A 135 -14.66 -4.71 10.55
CA PRO A 135 -14.33 -5.97 9.87
C PRO A 135 -15.06 -6.22 8.55
N ASP A 136 -16.30 -5.80 8.43
CA ASP A 136 -17.11 -5.94 7.21
C ASP A 136 -16.64 -5.07 6.03
N LEU A 137 -15.82 -4.07 6.29
CA LEU A 137 -15.22 -3.21 5.26
C LEU A 137 -13.83 -3.65 4.81
N LEU A 138 -13.30 -4.77 5.34
CA LEU A 138 -11.92 -5.20 5.06
C LEU A 138 -11.63 -5.38 3.57
N ASP A 139 -12.42 -6.20 2.89
CA ASP A 139 -12.20 -6.51 1.48
C ASP A 139 -12.22 -5.25 0.62
N LYS A 140 -13.21 -4.40 0.85
CA LYS A 140 -13.36 -3.12 0.16
C LYS A 140 -12.17 -2.18 0.42
N ALA A 141 -11.66 -2.12 1.63
CA ALA A 141 -10.51 -1.29 1.98
C ALA A 141 -9.22 -1.83 1.35
N VAL A 142 -9.02 -3.14 1.36
CA VAL A 142 -7.86 -3.82 0.76
C VAL A 142 -7.83 -3.63 -0.75
N ASP A 143 -8.96 -3.81 -1.45
CA ASP A 143 -9.07 -3.66 -2.90
C ASP A 143 -8.63 -2.28 -3.40
N THR A 144 -8.82 -1.25 -2.56
CA THR A 144 -8.39 0.11 -2.87
C THR A 144 -7.08 0.53 -2.19
N ASN A 145 -6.39 -0.40 -1.52
CA ASN A 145 -5.23 -0.13 -0.68
C ASN A 145 -5.50 0.99 0.36
N PHE A 146 -6.66 0.93 0.99
CA PHE A 146 -7.15 1.93 1.97
C PHE A 146 -7.25 3.36 1.42
N CYS A 147 -7.39 3.53 0.09
CA CYS A 147 -7.52 4.85 -0.56
C CYS A 147 -8.97 5.26 -0.85
N CYS A 148 -9.94 4.37 -0.64
CA CYS A 148 -11.38 4.59 -0.86
C CYS A 148 -11.77 4.98 -2.31
N ARG A 149 -10.98 4.58 -3.32
CA ARG A 149 -11.14 5.04 -4.73
C ARG A 149 -12.44 4.61 -5.40
N THR A 150 -13.12 3.62 -4.86
CA THR A 150 -14.40 3.11 -5.39
C THR A 150 -15.62 3.85 -4.84
N ASP A 151 -15.40 4.71 -3.83
CA ASP A 151 -16.46 5.45 -3.16
C ASP A 151 -16.43 6.93 -3.55
N PRO A 152 -17.58 7.62 -3.52
CA PRO A 152 -17.59 9.07 -3.64
C PRO A 152 -16.88 9.72 -2.45
N VAL A 153 -16.39 10.93 -2.63
CA VAL A 153 -15.86 11.74 -1.52
C VAL A 153 -16.97 12.07 -0.53
N ALA A 154 -16.62 12.15 0.75
CA ALA A 154 -17.59 12.44 1.80
C ALA A 154 -18.24 13.82 1.62
N THR A 155 -19.54 13.90 1.84
CA THR A 155 -20.16 15.18 2.19
C THR A 155 -19.75 15.56 3.62
N GLN A 156 -19.91 16.85 3.98
CA GLN A 156 -19.67 17.32 5.35
C GLN A 156 -20.51 16.54 6.38
N GLU A 157 -21.75 16.24 6.04
CA GLU A 157 -22.66 15.51 6.91
C GLU A 157 -22.21 14.05 7.13
N GLN A 158 -21.79 13.36 6.08
CA GLN A 158 -21.29 11.99 6.17
C GLN A 158 -20.05 11.93 7.06
N LEU A 159 -19.03 12.76 6.80
CA LEU A 159 -17.82 12.79 7.62
C LEU A 159 -18.13 13.14 9.08
N ARG A 160 -19.02 14.11 9.32
CA ARG A 160 -19.46 14.48 10.66
C ARG A 160 -20.09 13.30 11.39
N ASN A 161 -20.99 12.57 10.74
CA ASN A 161 -21.70 11.45 11.34
C ASN A 161 -20.73 10.31 11.69
N ASP A 162 -19.79 9.98 10.83
CA ASP A 162 -18.81 8.92 11.09
C ASP A 162 -17.83 9.30 12.21
N VAL A 163 -17.36 10.55 12.22
CA VAL A 163 -16.52 11.06 13.32
C VAL A 163 -17.27 11.02 14.64
N ARG A 164 -18.54 11.45 14.67
CA ARG A 164 -19.37 11.38 15.90
C ARG A 164 -19.59 9.95 16.35
N THR A 165 -19.93 9.05 15.44
CA THR A 165 -20.07 7.62 15.72
C THR A 165 -18.80 7.05 16.34
N ALA A 166 -17.64 7.34 15.76
CA ALA A 166 -16.35 6.86 16.26
C ALA A 166 -16.00 7.46 17.64
N LEU A 167 -16.26 8.74 17.86
CA LEU A 167 -16.00 9.40 19.15
C LEU A 167 -16.93 8.87 20.26
N ALA A 168 -18.17 8.53 19.93
CA ALA A 168 -19.19 8.03 20.86
C ALA A 168 -19.00 6.55 21.22
N LEU A 169 -18.11 5.80 20.55
CA LEU A 169 -17.84 4.40 20.90
C LEU A 169 -17.36 4.28 22.35
N SER A 170 -17.78 3.20 23.02
CA SER A 170 -17.25 2.83 24.32
C SER A 170 -15.74 2.56 24.26
N PRO A 171 -15.01 2.73 25.37
CA PRO A 171 -13.57 2.43 25.40
C PRO A 171 -13.25 1.02 24.89
N GLY A 172 -13.98 -0.01 25.33
CA GLY A 172 -13.79 -1.39 24.88
C GLY A 172 -14.03 -1.58 23.37
N LYS A 173 -15.00 -0.86 22.80
CA LYS A 173 -15.22 -0.95 21.33
C LYS A 173 -14.14 -0.22 20.53
N LYS A 174 -13.58 0.87 21.05
CA LYS A 174 -12.41 1.54 20.45
C LYS A 174 -11.19 0.64 20.48
N GLU A 175 -10.96 -0.04 21.59
CA GLU A 175 -9.88 -1.01 21.74
C GLU A 175 -10.03 -2.19 20.76
N GLU A 176 -11.21 -2.81 20.70
CA GLU A 176 -11.55 -3.90 19.77
C GLU A 176 -11.24 -3.51 18.31
N LEU A 177 -11.72 -2.33 17.86
CA LEU A 177 -11.47 -1.86 16.50
C LEU A 177 -9.99 -1.52 16.26
N GLY A 178 -9.31 -0.98 17.27
CA GLY A 178 -7.89 -0.70 17.21
C GLY A 178 -7.05 -1.97 17.07
N GLU A 179 -7.32 -2.99 17.88
CA GLU A 179 -6.65 -4.30 17.84
C GLU A 179 -6.94 -5.02 16.52
N TYR A 180 -8.18 -4.99 16.06
CA TYR A 180 -8.54 -5.52 14.75
C TYR A 180 -7.74 -4.84 13.64
N GLY A 181 -7.71 -3.51 13.60
CA GLY A 181 -6.93 -2.76 12.64
C GLY A 181 -5.44 -3.13 12.66
N ARG A 182 -4.83 -3.22 13.84
CA ARG A 182 -3.45 -3.68 14.00
C ARG A 182 -3.25 -5.08 13.45
N SER A 183 -4.16 -6.01 13.73
CA SER A 183 -4.07 -7.39 13.22
C SER A 183 -4.07 -7.45 11.69
N VAL A 184 -4.88 -6.59 11.05
CA VAL A 184 -4.91 -6.45 9.59
C VAL A 184 -3.55 -5.96 9.06
N VAL A 185 -2.98 -4.92 9.67
CA VAL A 185 -1.66 -4.40 9.26
C VAL A 185 -0.57 -5.45 9.43
N GLN A 186 -0.54 -6.16 10.56
CA GLN A 186 0.44 -7.21 10.81
C GLN A 186 0.35 -8.35 9.79
N LYS A 187 -0.86 -8.77 9.44
CA LYS A 187 -1.09 -9.86 8.50
C LYS A 187 -0.83 -9.48 7.05
N LEU A 188 -1.24 -8.28 6.63
CA LEU A 188 -1.28 -7.92 5.20
C LEU A 188 -0.20 -6.93 4.79
N TYR A 189 0.30 -6.09 5.70
CA TYR A 189 1.16 -4.94 5.39
C TYR A 189 2.46 -4.90 6.21
N SER A 190 2.81 -5.98 6.92
CA SER A 190 4.07 -6.02 7.67
C SER A 190 5.28 -6.08 6.75
N VAL A 191 6.39 -5.49 7.17
CA VAL A 191 7.68 -5.54 6.45
C VAL A 191 8.14 -6.98 6.26
N HIS A 192 7.91 -7.86 7.24
CA HIS A 192 8.26 -9.27 7.15
C HIS A 192 7.50 -9.97 6.04
N ARG A 193 6.18 -9.72 5.93
CA ARG A 193 5.39 -10.27 4.84
C ARG A 193 5.85 -9.76 3.49
N MET A 194 6.04 -8.44 3.34
CA MET A 194 6.53 -7.85 2.10
C MET A 194 7.88 -8.45 1.68
N ALA A 195 8.80 -8.64 2.62
CA ALA A 195 10.08 -9.29 2.34
C ALA A 195 9.90 -10.73 1.88
N ALA A 196 9.02 -11.51 2.53
CA ALA A 196 8.73 -12.88 2.14
C ALA A 196 8.10 -12.96 0.73
N ASP A 197 7.14 -12.07 0.42
CA ASP A 197 6.52 -12.01 -0.89
C ASP A 197 7.56 -11.65 -1.98
N CYS A 198 8.45 -10.68 -1.72
CA CYS A 198 9.56 -10.34 -2.63
C CYS A 198 10.51 -11.55 -2.85
N LEU A 199 10.91 -12.23 -1.79
CA LEU A 199 11.77 -13.42 -1.91
C LEU A 199 11.09 -14.52 -2.71
N SER A 200 9.78 -14.74 -2.50
CA SER A 200 9.01 -15.72 -3.27
C SER A 200 9.01 -15.39 -4.78
N VAL A 201 8.84 -14.11 -5.13
CA VAL A 201 8.91 -13.66 -6.53
C VAL A 201 10.31 -13.87 -7.11
N TYR A 202 11.37 -13.53 -6.36
CA TYR A 202 12.75 -13.79 -6.82
C TYR A 202 13.02 -15.27 -7.03
N ASP A 203 12.56 -16.14 -6.14
CA ASP A 203 12.70 -17.58 -6.31
C ASP A 203 11.92 -18.10 -7.52
N GLN A 204 10.72 -17.59 -7.78
CA GLN A 204 9.95 -17.93 -8.99
C GLN A 204 10.68 -17.50 -10.27
N VAL A 205 11.29 -16.29 -10.27
CA VAL A 205 12.07 -15.80 -11.42
C VAL A 205 13.32 -16.65 -11.62
N ARG A 206 14.04 -17.00 -10.54
CA ARG A 206 15.21 -17.87 -10.59
C ARG A 206 14.89 -19.27 -11.10
N ARG A 207 13.70 -19.81 -10.79
CA ARG A 207 13.25 -21.13 -11.27
C ARG A 207 12.72 -21.11 -12.69
N ARG A 208 12.56 -19.96 -13.32
CA ARG A 208 12.19 -19.86 -14.74
C ARG A 208 13.35 -20.37 -15.58
N ARG A 209 13.22 -21.56 -16.13
CA ARG A 209 14.14 -22.07 -17.14
C ARG A 209 14.10 -21.16 -18.35
N PHE A 210 15.25 -20.61 -18.73
CA PHE A 210 15.39 -19.88 -19.97
C PHE A 210 15.14 -20.85 -21.12
N ARG A 211 14.36 -20.43 -22.11
CA ARG A 211 14.11 -21.22 -23.31
C ARG A 211 14.83 -20.61 -24.48
N VAL A 212 15.74 -21.38 -25.04
CA VAL A 212 16.52 -20.98 -26.23
C VAL A 212 16.01 -21.82 -27.40
N VAL A 213 15.62 -21.16 -28.49
CA VAL A 213 15.32 -21.82 -29.75
C VAL A 213 16.49 -21.58 -30.68
N MET A 214 17.13 -22.68 -31.11
CA MET A 214 18.23 -22.65 -32.04
C MET A 214 17.75 -22.91 -33.46
N SER A 215 18.05 -22.01 -34.36
CA SER A 215 17.77 -22.12 -35.81
C SER A 215 19.08 -22.13 -36.60
N GLY A 216 19.27 -23.18 -37.37
CA GLY A 216 20.44 -23.36 -38.23
C GLY A 216 20.14 -24.41 -39.30
N TYR A 217 21.14 -24.88 -39.99
CA TYR A 217 20.98 -25.93 -41.02
C TYR A 217 21.07 -27.33 -40.40
N TYR A 218 20.27 -27.58 -39.36
CA TYR A 218 20.30 -28.78 -38.54
C TYR A 218 19.40 -29.88 -39.10
N GLY A 219 19.81 -31.15 -38.91
CA GLY A 219 19.07 -32.31 -39.40
C GLY A 219 19.21 -32.58 -40.89
N PHE A 220 20.26 -32.11 -41.51
CA PHE A 220 20.61 -32.35 -42.91
C PHE A 220 21.87 -33.25 -43.08
N ALA A 221 22.33 -33.88 -41.99
CA ALA A 221 23.58 -34.67 -41.94
C ALA A 221 24.81 -33.87 -42.41
N ASN A 222 24.89 -32.59 -42.01
CA ASN A 222 26.01 -31.71 -42.31
C ASN A 222 26.94 -31.63 -41.08
N ALA A 223 28.09 -32.27 -41.16
CA ALA A 223 29.05 -32.35 -40.03
C ALA A 223 29.52 -30.98 -39.48
N GLY A 224 29.56 -29.93 -40.32
CA GLY A 224 29.93 -28.57 -39.87
C GLY A 224 28.86 -27.93 -39.02
N ASP A 225 27.59 -27.99 -39.44
CA ASP A 225 26.48 -27.43 -38.67
C ASP A 225 26.21 -28.26 -37.40
N ASP A 226 26.43 -29.56 -37.45
CA ASP A 226 26.30 -30.47 -36.31
C ASP A 226 27.34 -30.16 -35.23
N ALA A 227 28.60 -29.90 -35.61
CA ALA A 227 29.65 -29.48 -34.68
C ALA A 227 29.37 -28.11 -34.02
N ILE A 228 28.75 -27.18 -34.75
CA ILE A 228 28.33 -25.89 -34.21
C ILE A 228 27.21 -26.09 -33.20
N LEU A 229 26.23 -26.97 -33.50
CA LEU A 229 25.14 -27.28 -32.57
C LEU A 229 25.66 -27.84 -31.25
N GLU A 230 26.57 -28.83 -31.29
CA GLU A 230 27.19 -29.41 -30.09
C GLU A 230 27.94 -28.39 -29.27
N SER A 231 28.78 -27.56 -29.95
CA SER A 231 29.57 -26.53 -29.28
C SER A 231 28.72 -25.49 -28.57
N ILE A 232 27.63 -25.00 -29.21
CA ILE A 232 26.72 -24.05 -28.60
C ILE A 232 25.95 -24.69 -27.44
N GLN A 233 25.47 -25.93 -27.59
CA GLN A 233 24.80 -26.67 -26.53
C GLN A 233 25.70 -26.81 -25.30
N GLN A 234 26.95 -27.25 -25.51
CA GLN A 234 27.91 -27.39 -24.44
C GLN A 234 28.14 -26.05 -23.72
N ALA A 235 28.38 -24.97 -24.45
CA ALA A 235 28.59 -23.65 -23.89
C ALA A 235 27.39 -23.13 -23.08
N ILE A 236 26.16 -23.40 -23.53
CA ILE A 236 24.94 -23.05 -22.81
C ILE A 236 24.85 -23.86 -21.51
N HIS A 237 25.13 -25.17 -21.55
CA HIS A 237 25.07 -26.02 -20.37
C HIS A 237 26.15 -25.67 -19.34
N GLU A 238 27.36 -25.33 -19.79
CA GLU A 238 28.44 -24.83 -18.93
C GLU A 238 28.09 -23.49 -18.28
N ALA A 239 27.33 -22.63 -18.99
CA ALA A 239 26.92 -21.32 -18.48
C ALA A 239 25.75 -21.39 -17.49
N SER A 240 24.81 -22.33 -17.65
CA SER A 240 23.62 -22.42 -16.80
C SER A 240 22.85 -23.74 -17.00
N ASP A 241 22.49 -24.39 -15.89
CA ASP A 241 21.61 -25.56 -15.85
C ASP A 241 20.12 -25.19 -16.05
N ASP A 242 19.78 -23.89 -15.95
CA ASP A 242 18.40 -23.39 -16.03
C ASP A 242 17.94 -23.07 -17.45
N VAL A 243 18.67 -23.53 -18.47
CA VAL A 243 18.37 -23.28 -19.88
C VAL A 243 17.85 -24.56 -20.54
N SER A 244 16.68 -24.48 -21.16
CA SER A 244 16.19 -25.54 -22.05
C SER A 244 16.38 -25.12 -23.51
N VAL A 245 17.04 -25.97 -24.30
CA VAL A 245 17.30 -25.73 -25.72
C VAL A 245 16.32 -26.52 -26.56
N THR A 246 15.70 -25.87 -27.56
CA THR A 246 14.88 -26.50 -28.60
C THR A 246 15.46 -26.17 -29.96
N VAL A 247 15.73 -27.19 -30.75
CA VAL A 247 16.34 -27.07 -32.08
C VAL A 247 15.29 -27.11 -33.18
N LEU A 248 15.35 -26.18 -34.11
CA LEU A 248 14.56 -26.26 -35.36
C LEU A 248 15.32 -27.12 -36.35
N SER A 249 14.86 -28.37 -36.55
CA SER A 249 15.54 -29.38 -37.36
C SER A 249 14.73 -29.79 -38.59
N ASN A 250 15.43 -30.17 -39.63
CA ASN A 250 14.81 -30.83 -40.79
C ASN A 250 14.41 -32.30 -40.48
N ASP A 251 15.22 -32.97 -39.65
CA ASP A 251 14.91 -34.27 -39.07
C ASP A 251 14.97 -34.21 -37.55
N PRO A 252 13.85 -33.88 -36.89
CA PRO A 252 13.81 -33.76 -35.42
C PRO A 252 14.10 -35.09 -34.70
N ASP A 253 13.77 -36.23 -35.27
CA ASP A 253 13.97 -37.51 -34.63
C ASP A 253 15.45 -37.91 -34.66
N LEU A 254 16.15 -37.63 -35.76
CA LEU A 254 17.60 -37.77 -35.82
C LEU A 254 18.29 -36.85 -34.80
N THR A 255 17.89 -35.59 -34.77
CA THR A 255 18.48 -34.60 -33.85
C THR A 255 18.29 -34.99 -32.37
N ARG A 256 17.11 -35.51 -32.01
CA ARG A 256 16.85 -36.00 -30.64
C ARG A 256 17.71 -37.23 -30.29
N ARG A 257 17.85 -38.17 -31.21
CA ARG A 257 18.63 -39.37 -30.97
C ARG A 257 20.13 -39.11 -30.87
N GLN A 258 20.63 -38.24 -31.73
CA GLN A 258 22.06 -37.98 -31.85
C GLN A 258 22.58 -37.04 -30.76
N TYR A 259 21.83 -35.96 -30.45
CA TYR A 259 22.28 -34.89 -29.56
C TYR A 259 21.56 -34.82 -28.21
N GLY A 260 20.52 -35.64 -27.97
CA GLY A 260 19.70 -35.60 -26.76
C GLY A 260 18.91 -34.32 -26.56
N LEU A 261 18.81 -33.47 -27.59
CA LEU A 261 18.17 -32.17 -27.57
C LEU A 261 16.69 -32.26 -27.94
N ASN A 262 15.88 -31.40 -27.34
CA ASN A 262 14.52 -31.22 -27.83
C ASN A 262 14.57 -30.60 -29.24
N ALA A 263 13.81 -31.20 -30.20
CA ALA A 263 13.79 -30.73 -31.56
C ALA A 263 12.38 -30.72 -32.14
N VAL A 264 12.09 -29.69 -32.95
CA VAL A 264 10.81 -29.56 -33.68
C VAL A 264 11.06 -29.30 -35.16
N PRO A 265 10.09 -29.64 -36.04
CA PRO A 265 10.22 -29.44 -37.48
C PRO A 265 10.42 -27.95 -37.80
N ARG A 266 11.46 -27.64 -38.57
CA ARG A 266 11.88 -26.29 -38.94
C ARG A 266 10.80 -25.47 -39.66
N PHE A 267 9.99 -26.08 -40.48
CA PHE A 267 9.00 -25.39 -41.31
C PHE A 267 7.56 -25.42 -40.75
N GLN A 268 7.36 -25.90 -39.51
CA GLN A 268 6.04 -25.90 -38.85
C GLN A 268 5.89 -24.74 -37.86
N VAL A 269 5.59 -23.56 -38.38
CA VAL A 269 5.49 -22.30 -37.64
C VAL A 269 4.67 -22.42 -36.32
N ARG A 270 3.56 -23.16 -36.34
CA ARG A 270 2.74 -23.39 -35.13
C ARG A 270 3.50 -24.13 -34.02
N LYS A 271 4.35 -25.11 -34.35
CA LYS A 271 5.14 -25.87 -33.38
C LYS A 271 6.30 -25.03 -32.83
N VAL A 272 6.87 -24.15 -33.67
CA VAL A 272 7.90 -23.20 -33.24
C VAL A 272 7.33 -22.22 -32.21
N PHE A 273 6.18 -21.62 -32.46
CA PHE A 273 5.51 -20.74 -31.50
C PHE A 273 5.04 -21.46 -30.24
N SER A 274 4.63 -22.73 -30.34
CA SER A 274 4.30 -23.55 -29.15
C SER A 274 5.54 -23.79 -28.27
N ALA A 275 6.71 -24.05 -28.86
CA ALA A 275 7.96 -24.24 -28.13
C ALA A 275 8.44 -22.95 -27.42
N LEU A 276 8.01 -21.78 -27.89
CA LEU A 276 8.29 -20.48 -27.25
C LEU A 276 7.31 -20.11 -26.14
N ARG A 277 6.08 -20.66 -26.13
CA ARG A 277 5.01 -20.27 -25.21
C ARG A 277 4.92 -21.11 -23.92
N HIS A 278 5.44 -22.30 -23.90
CA HIS A 278 5.42 -23.22 -22.76
C HIS A 278 6.81 -23.43 -22.19
#